data_33c5d54f5bb46206e7d80b83b2ae2ac4
#
_entry.id   33c5d54f5bb46206e7d80b83b2ae2ac4
#
_cell.length_a   1.000
_cell.length_b   1.000
_cell.length_c   1.000
_cell.angle_alpha   90.00
_cell.angle_beta   90.00
_cell.angle_gamma   90.00
#
_symmetry.space_group_name_H-M   'P 1'
#
loop_
_entity.id
_entity.type
_entity.pdbx_description
1 polymer ?
#
loop_
_entity_poly.entity_id
_entity_poly.type
_entity_poly.pdbx_seq_one_letter_code
_entity_poly.pdbx_strand_id
1 'polypeptide(L)'
;MFGSYLVRIDPDFATLDFSVNATEASARSAFAKAREAAAAVRAFIGTASIPDADIRTSQMSLQQALEYQNGQQRAIGFTARIGFQVMMDALDRVEVLLAGVVEAGANRVDRVAFRTSRMREVRADARRQAFANAKAKAELFATAAGVKLGKVLHVEDVNPDDTGRRHSGYAPDLDMSEEDADRAAANPGSIVVNAAVMACFSILP
;
A
#
# COMPACT_ATOMS: atom_id res chain seq x y z
N MET A 1 9.73 1.47 -28.19
CA MET A 1 8.60 0.53 -27.99
C MET A 1 8.19 0.53 -26.54
N PHE A 2 6.90 0.60 -26.27
CA PHE A 2 6.34 0.52 -24.93
C PHE A 2 5.98 -0.95 -24.60
N GLY A 3 6.37 -1.41 -23.42
CA GLY A 3 5.97 -2.68 -22.86
C GLY A 3 5.50 -2.50 -21.43
N SER A 4 4.44 -3.16 -21.04
CA SER A 4 3.93 -3.18 -19.68
C SER A 4 3.69 -4.61 -19.22
N TYR A 5 3.68 -4.79 -17.92
CA TYR A 5 3.34 -6.08 -17.31
C TYR A 5 2.68 -5.83 -15.96
N LEU A 6 1.60 -6.53 -15.72
CA LEU A 6 0.84 -6.47 -14.48
C LEU A 6 0.86 -7.86 -13.85
N VAL A 7 1.19 -7.93 -12.57
CA VAL A 7 1.14 -9.18 -11.80
C VAL A 7 0.36 -8.95 -10.51
N ARG A 8 -0.39 -9.96 -10.10
CA ARG A 8 -1.10 -10.01 -8.82
C ARG A 8 -0.46 -11.06 -7.95
N ILE A 9 -0.30 -10.70 -6.69
CA ILE A 9 0.28 -11.57 -5.68
C ILE A 9 -0.55 -11.52 -4.42
N ASP A 10 -0.57 -12.63 -3.70
CA ASP A 10 -1.19 -12.69 -2.39
C ASP A 10 -0.29 -11.98 -1.36
N PRO A 11 -0.87 -11.26 -0.40
CA PRO A 11 -0.15 -10.70 0.72
C PRO A 11 0.38 -11.82 1.63
N ASP A 12 1.52 -11.58 2.27
CA ASP A 12 2.11 -12.47 3.27
C ASP A 12 2.16 -11.86 4.68
N PHE A 13 1.83 -10.56 4.81
CA PHE A 13 1.65 -9.91 6.09
C PHE A 13 0.68 -8.72 6.00
N ALA A 14 0.17 -8.28 7.15
CA ALA A 14 -0.63 -7.08 7.29
C ALA A 14 0.06 -6.06 8.19
N THR A 15 -0.13 -4.77 7.89
CA THR A 15 0.22 -3.66 8.78
C THR A 15 -1.07 -2.99 9.23
N LEU A 16 -1.23 -2.89 10.55
CA LEU A 16 -2.40 -2.28 11.19
C LEU A 16 -1.95 -1.00 11.88
N ASP A 17 -2.53 0.12 11.50
CA ASP A 17 -2.33 1.43 12.13
C ASP A 17 -3.63 1.80 12.87
N PHE A 18 -3.54 1.98 14.18
CA PHE A 18 -4.67 2.38 15.02
C PHE A 18 -4.20 3.25 16.18
N SER A 19 -5.12 3.89 16.87
CA SER A 19 -4.76 4.83 17.93
C SER A 19 -5.78 4.87 19.06
N VAL A 20 -5.28 5.29 20.21
CA VAL A 20 -6.04 5.72 21.37
C VAL A 20 -6.10 7.23 21.36
N ASN A 21 -7.29 7.80 21.44
CA ASN A 21 -7.51 9.23 21.59
C ASN A 21 -8.29 9.48 22.88
N ALA A 22 -7.83 10.46 23.67
CA ALA A 22 -8.54 10.89 24.88
C ALA A 22 -8.69 12.40 24.88
N THR A 23 -9.91 12.89 25.05
CA THR A 23 -10.22 14.32 25.12
C THR A 23 -10.61 14.68 26.52
N GLU A 24 -9.92 15.65 27.14
CA GLU A 24 -10.11 16.11 28.51
C GLU A 24 -9.93 17.63 28.60
N ALA A 25 -10.42 18.22 29.69
CA ALA A 25 -10.32 19.66 29.90
C ALA A 25 -8.88 20.20 29.99
N SER A 26 -7.92 19.36 30.43
CA SER A 26 -6.52 19.73 30.51
C SER A 26 -5.62 18.79 29.69
N ALA A 27 -4.51 19.31 29.18
CA ALA A 27 -3.50 18.53 28.48
C ALA A 27 -2.96 17.37 29.33
N ARG A 28 -2.76 17.59 30.63
CA ARG A 28 -2.25 16.58 31.57
C ARG A 28 -3.23 15.41 31.74
N SER A 29 -4.52 15.71 31.92
CA SER A 29 -5.55 14.67 32.07
C SER A 29 -5.78 13.90 30.76
N ALA A 30 -5.74 14.59 29.61
CA ALA A 30 -5.83 13.93 28.30
C ALA A 30 -4.69 12.92 28.09
N PHE A 31 -3.44 13.32 28.40
CA PHE A 31 -2.31 12.40 28.31
C PHE A 31 -2.37 11.25 29.31
N ALA A 32 -2.78 11.51 30.55
CA ALA A 32 -2.89 10.45 31.56
C ALA A 32 -3.87 9.37 31.10
N LYS A 33 -5.06 9.77 30.64
CA LYS A 33 -6.10 8.86 30.15
C LYS A 33 -5.68 8.12 28.87
N ALA A 34 -5.03 8.81 27.93
CA ALA A 34 -4.51 8.18 26.72
C ALA A 34 -3.44 7.13 27.05
N ARG A 35 -2.55 7.38 28.02
CA ARG A 35 -1.52 6.42 28.46
C ARG A 35 -2.13 5.20 29.12
N GLU A 36 -3.14 5.38 29.95
CA GLU A 36 -3.84 4.27 30.61
C GLU A 36 -4.47 3.33 29.58
N ALA A 37 -5.24 3.87 28.65
CA ALA A 37 -5.84 3.09 27.57
C ALA A 37 -4.77 2.48 26.63
N ALA A 38 -3.68 3.20 26.32
CA ALA A 38 -2.58 2.68 25.54
C ALA A 38 -1.85 1.52 26.23
N ALA A 39 -1.73 1.54 27.55
CA ALA A 39 -1.16 0.44 28.33
C ALA A 39 -2.04 -0.82 28.25
N ALA A 40 -3.37 -0.66 28.35
CA ALA A 40 -4.32 -1.76 28.19
C ALA A 40 -4.27 -2.37 26.78
N VAL A 41 -4.25 -1.54 25.74
CA VAL A 41 -4.07 -1.98 24.35
C VAL A 41 -2.76 -2.74 24.17
N ARG A 42 -1.65 -2.22 24.69
CA ARG A 42 -0.34 -2.90 24.61
C ARG A 42 -0.33 -4.24 25.33
N ALA A 43 -0.96 -4.32 26.50
CA ALA A 43 -1.11 -5.57 27.24
C ALA A 43 -1.89 -6.62 26.43
N PHE A 44 -3.00 -6.21 25.81
CA PHE A 44 -3.79 -7.08 24.93
C PHE A 44 -2.96 -7.58 23.73
N ILE A 45 -2.23 -6.70 23.01
CA ILE A 45 -1.41 -7.10 21.86
C ILE A 45 -0.35 -8.12 22.31
N GLY A 46 0.24 -7.96 23.51
CA GLY A 46 1.18 -8.92 24.09
C GLY A 46 0.59 -10.33 24.28
N THR A 47 -0.72 -10.46 24.46
CA THR A 47 -1.41 -11.77 24.52
C THR A 47 -1.66 -12.39 23.15
N ALA A 48 -1.59 -11.60 22.08
CA ALA A 48 -1.89 -12.03 20.70
C ALA A 48 -0.73 -12.78 20.02
N SER A 49 0.36 -13.07 20.74
CA SER A 49 1.57 -13.76 20.24
C SER A 49 2.26 -13.00 19.08
N ILE A 50 2.18 -11.67 19.09
CA ILE A 50 2.88 -10.81 18.15
C ILE A 50 4.24 -10.45 18.75
N PRO A 51 5.35 -10.62 18.00
CA PRO A 51 6.69 -10.25 18.48
C PRO A 51 6.77 -8.76 18.84
N ASP A 52 7.45 -8.41 19.92
CA ASP A 52 7.64 -7.00 20.32
C ASP A 52 8.30 -6.15 19.25
N ALA A 53 9.13 -6.74 18.41
CA ALA A 53 9.77 -6.07 17.27
C ALA A 53 8.77 -5.56 16.22
N ASP A 54 7.60 -6.21 16.13
CA ASP A 54 6.53 -5.91 15.17
C ASP A 54 5.47 -4.96 15.75
N ILE A 55 5.64 -4.56 17.01
CA ILE A 55 4.77 -3.60 17.70
C ILE A 55 5.52 -2.28 17.87
N ARG A 56 5.07 -1.24 17.22
CA ARG A 56 5.65 0.10 17.31
C ARG A 56 4.63 1.10 17.81
N THR A 57 5.06 1.97 18.73
CA THR A 57 4.32 3.20 19.02
C THR A 57 4.65 4.19 17.92
N SER A 58 3.70 4.48 17.04
CA SER A 58 3.96 5.20 15.79
C SER A 58 3.95 6.71 15.96
N GLN A 59 3.12 7.23 16.86
CA GLN A 59 2.92 8.65 17.02
C GLN A 59 2.38 8.99 18.40
N MET A 60 2.84 10.12 18.95
CA MET A 60 2.23 10.75 20.11
C MET A 60 1.96 12.21 19.76
N SER A 61 0.73 12.68 19.93
CA SER A 61 0.37 14.06 19.66
C SER A 61 -0.62 14.59 20.68
N LEU A 62 -0.61 15.90 20.85
CA LEU A 62 -1.57 16.66 21.66
C LEU A 62 -2.04 17.86 20.84
N GLN A 63 -3.32 18.04 20.77
CA GLN A 63 -3.92 19.19 20.08
C GLN A 63 -5.10 19.73 20.87
N GLN A 64 -5.43 21.00 20.68
CA GLN A 64 -6.61 21.60 21.26
C GLN A 64 -7.85 20.97 20.61
N ALA A 65 -8.79 20.52 21.43
CA ALA A 65 -10.08 20.06 20.99
C ALA A 65 -11.02 21.25 20.77
N LEU A 66 -11.55 21.37 19.57
CA LEU A 66 -12.44 22.45 19.18
C LEU A 66 -13.82 21.88 18.85
N GLU A 67 -14.85 22.53 19.33
CA GLU A 67 -16.23 22.24 18.96
C GLU A 67 -16.80 23.41 18.14
N TYR A 68 -17.58 23.07 17.12
CA TYR A 68 -18.24 24.07 16.29
C TYR A 68 -19.66 24.30 16.82
N GLN A 69 -19.91 25.45 17.42
CA GLN A 69 -21.21 25.79 17.97
C GLN A 69 -21.65 27.17 17.46
N ASN A 70 -22.84 27.27 16.87
CA ASN A 70 -23.40 28.52 16.33
C ASN A 70 -22.48 29.31 15.37
N GLY A 71 -21.74 28.62 14.51
CA GLY A 71 -20.84 29.26 13.55
C GLY A 71 -19.49 29.72 14.14
N GLN A 72 -19.21 29.45 15.42
CA GLN A 72 -17.97 29.79 16.09
C GLN A 72 -17.24 28.55 16.59
N GLN A 73 -15.92 28.57 16.51
CA GLN A 73 -15.06 27.55 17.12
C GLN A 73 -14.83 27.88 18.59
N ARG A 74 -15.15 26.92 19.46
CA ARG A 74 -14.92 27.02 20.89
C ARG A 74 -13.97 25.91 21.33
N ALA A 75 -12.93 26.26 22.08
CA ALA A 75 -12.05 25.29 22.70
C ALA A 75 -12.80 24.57 23.84
N ILE A 76 -12.87 23.24 23.76
CA ILE A 76 -13.52 22.38 24.76
C ILE A 76 -12.52 21.57 25.60
N GLY A 77 -11.21 21.67 25.28
CA GLY A 77 -10.16 20.96 25.99
C GLY A 77 -8.98 20.58 25.10
N PHE A 78 -8.39 19.45 25.40
CA PHE A 78 -7.23 18.90 24.69
C PHE A 78 -7.46 17.44 24.33
N THR A 79 -7.10 17.06 23.12
CA THR A 79 -7.08 15.67 22.67
C THR A 79 -5.64 15.19 22.63
N ALA A 80 -5.33 14.17 23.43
CA ALA A 80 -4.09 13.40 23.34
C ALA A 80 -4.31 12.17 22.48
N ARG A 81 -3.37 11.87 21.59
CA ARG A 81 -3.36 10.67 20.74
C ARG A 81 -2.08 9.88 20.94
N ILE A 82 -2.22 8.56 21.06
CA ILE A 82 -1.12 7.60 21.04
C ILE A 82 -1.43 6.56 19.95
N GLY A 83 -0.59 6.56 18.92
CA GLY A 83 -0.73 5.66 17.77
C GLY A 83 0.11 4.39 17.93
N PHE A 84 -0.40 3.32 17.38
CA PHE A 84 0.26 2.03 17.26
C PHE A 84 0.34 1.61 15.80
N GLN A 85 1.44 0.94 15.48
CA GLN A 85 1.60 0.20 14.24
C GLN A 85 1.97 -1.23 14.60
N VAL A 86 1.19 -2.16 14.11
CA VAL A 86 1.39 -3.59 14.33
C VAL A 86 1.58 -4.28 13.00
N MET A 87 2.60 -5.11 12.91
CA MET A 87 2.85 -6.01 11.78
C MET A 87 2.48 -7.42 12.17
N MET A 88 1.78 -8.16 11.32
CA MET A 88 1.41 -9.56 11.59
C MET A 88 1.33 -10.38 10.31
N ASP A 89 1.82 -11.62 10.39
CA ASP A 89 1.83 -12.58 9.28
C ASP A 89 0.54 -13.42 9.24
N ALA A 90 -0.15 -13.56 10.38
CA ALA A 90 -1.40 -14.31 10.50
C ALA A 90 -2.59 -13.48 9.98
N LEU A 91 -2.76 -13.45 8.65
CA LEU A 91 -3.75 -12.61 7.98
C LEU A 91 -5.20 -12.94 8.35
N ASP A 92 -5.49 -14.20 8.63
CA ASP A 92 -6.78 -14.73 9.10
C ASP A 92 -7.17 -14.19 10.49
N ARG A 93 -6.22 -13.69 11.27
CA ARG A 93 -6.42 -13.16 12.62
C ARG A 93 -6.54 -11.64 12.68
N VAL A 94 -6.44 -10.94 11.54
CA VAL A 94 -6.49 -9.47 11.48
C VAL A 94 -7.79 -8.92 12.11
N GLU A 95 -8.93 -9.48 11.76
CA GLU A 95 -10.23 -9.04 12.28
C GLU A 95 -10.34 -9.25 13.80
N VAL A 96 -9.88 -10.40 14.29
CA VAL A 96 -9.87 -10.73 15.73
C VAL A 96 -8.98 -9.76 16.50
N LEU A 97 -7.81 -9.44 15.94
CA LEU A 97 -6.90 -8.47 16.56
C LEU A 97 -7.53 -7.07 16.60
N LEU A 98 -8.16 -6.63 15.50
CA LEU A 98 -8.82 -5.33 15.45
C LEU A 98 -9.97 -5.21 16.45
N ALA A 99 -10.80 -6.23 16.56
CA ALA A 99 -11.87 -6.26 17.57
C ALA A 99 -11.29 -6.15 18.99
N GLY A 100 -10.29 -6.96 19.30
CA GLY A 100 -9.67 -6.97 20.62
C GLY A 100 -8.93 -5.68 20.99
N VAL A 101 -8.24 -4.99 20.05
CA VAL A 101 -7.60 -3.70 20.36
C VAL A 101 -8.64 -2.61 20.61
N VAL A 102 -9.81 -2.66 19.94
CA VAL A 102 -10.91 -1.73 20.19
C VAL A 102 -11.52 -2.00 21.56
N GLU A 103 -11.77 -3.24 21.93
CA GLU A 103 -12.25 -3.63 23.27
C GLU A 103 -11.24 -3.25 24.36
N ALA A 104 -9.94 -3.32 24.07
CA ALA A 104 -8.88 -2.91 25.00
C ALA A 104 -8.71 -1.39 25.14
N GLY A 105 -9.39 -0.57 24.31
CA GLY A 105 -9.41 0.88 24.44
C GLY A 105 -8.91 1.68 23.22
N ALA A 106 -8.51 1.03 22.13
CA ALA A 106 -8.30 1.73 20.88
C ALA A 106 -9.64 2.24 20.34
N ASN A 107 -9.73 3.50 19.99
CA ASN A 107 -10.96 4.11 19.53
C ASN A 107 -10.89 4.68 18.12
N ARG A 108 -9.79 4.39 17.41
CA ARG A 108 -9.60 4.75 16.02
C ARG A 108 -8.72 3.74 15.31
N VAL A 109 -9.23 3.17 14.24
CA VAL A 109 -8.45 2.39 13.26
C VAL A 109 -8.16 3.31 12.09
N ASP A 110 -6.89 3.59 11.85
CA ASP A 110 -6.46 4.52 10.82
C ASP A 110 -6.27 3.80 9.48
N ARG A 111 -5.72 2.58 9.51
CA ARG A 111 -5.41 1.83 8.30
C ARG A 111 -5.22 0.34 8.60
N VAL A 112 -5.67 -0.48 7.67
CA VAL A 112 -5.25 -1.87 7.51
C VAL A 112 -4.68 -2.00 6.10
N ALA A 113 -3.43 -2.45 5.99
CA ALA A 113 -2.77 -2.59 4.70
C ALA A 113 -2.16 -3.99 4.57
N PHE A 114 -2.64 -4.74 3.61
CA PHE A 114 -2.07 -6.03 3.22
C PHE A 114 -0.83 -5.80 2.37
N ARG A 115 0.25 -6.51 2.67
CA ARG A 115 1.56 -6.30 2.08
C ARG A 115 2.24 -7.62 1.77
N THR A 116 3.35 -7.54 1.04
CA THR A 116 4.23 -8.68 0.79
C THR A 116 5.68 -8.33 1.08
N SER A 117 6.39 -9.26 1.72
CA SER A 117 7.82 -9.20 1.94
C SER A 117 8.61 -9.27 0.61
N ARG A 118 8.02 -9.89 -0.42
CA ARG A 118 8.61 -10.12 -1.74
C ARG A 118 8.43 -8.97 -2.73
N MET A 119 7.95 -7.80 -2.30
CA MET A 119 7.65 -6.67 -3.18
C MET A 119 8.83 -6.28 -4.08
N ARG A 120 10.06 -6.33 -3.55
CA ARG A 120 11.28 -5.99 -4.31
C ARG A 120 11.54 -6.99 -5.44
N GLU A 121 11.39 -8.26 -5.17
CA GLU A 121 11.55 -9.35 -6.13
C GLU A 121 10.48 -9.26 -7.22
N VAL A 122 9.21 -9.15 -6.82
CA VAL A 122 8.06 -9.06 -7.74
C VAL A 122 8.19 -7.85 -8.67
N ARG A 123 8.61 -6.70 -8.15
CA ARG A 123 8.86 -5.51 -9.00
C ARG A 123 9.99 -5.73 -10.01
N ALA A 124 11.05 -6.44 -9.61
CA ALA A 124 12.15 -6.75 -10.52
C ALA A 124 11.70 -7.70 -11.64
N ASP A 125 10.87 -8.69 -11.30
CA ASP A 125 10.28 -9.62 -12.27
C ASP A 125 9.31 -8.91 -13.21
N ALA A 126 8.44 -8.07 -12.69
CA ALA A 126 7.50 -7.30 -13.49
C ALA A 126 8.23 -6.40 -14.52
N ARG A 127 9.35 -5.76 -14.13
CA ARG A 127 10.17 -4.98 -15.04
C ARG A 127 10.82 -5.83 -16.13
N ARG A 128 11.29 -7.04 -15.78
CA ARG A 128 11.85 -7.97 -16.79
C ARG A 128 10.81 -8.36 -17.81
N GLN A 129 9.60 -8.67 -17.37
CA GLN A 129 8.48 -9.03 -18.25
C GLN A 129 8.02 -7.84 -19.11
N ALA A 130 7.92 -6.65 -18.54
CA ALA A 130 7.60 -5.44 -19.28
C ALA A 130 8.61 -5.16 -20.41
N PHE A 131 9.92 -5.35 -20.12
CA PHE A 131 10.96 -5.24 -21.16
C PHE A 131 10.85 -6.33 -22.22
N ALA A 132 10.55 -7.59 -21.83
CA ALA A 132 10.34 -8.68 -22.77
C ALA A 132 9.15 -8.38 -23.72
N ASN A 133 8.06 -7.84 -23.20
CA ASN A 133 6.90 -7.42 -23.99
C ASN A 133 7.25 -6.26 -24.96
N ALA A 134 8.03 -5.27 -24.51
CA ALA A 134 8.50 -4.20 -25.39
C ALA A 134 9.38 -4.75 -26.54
N LYS A 135 10.24 -5.72 -26.24
CA LYS A 135 11.11 -6.37 -27.23
C LYS A 135 10.30 -7.20 -28.21
N ALA A 136 9.36 -8.02 -27.75
CA ALA A 136 8.47 -8.81 -28.60
C ALA A 136 7.69 -7.94 -29.59
N LYS A 137 7.15 -6.80 -29.12
CA LYS A 137 6.49 -5.82 -29.99
C LYS A 137 7.46 -5.25 -31.04
N ALA A 138 8.70 -4.95 -30.65
CA ALA A 138 9.72 -4.47 -31.59
C ALA A 138 10.09 -5.50 -32.65
N GLU A 139 10.19 -6.79 -32.29
CA GLU A 139 10.43 -7.89 -33.22
C GLU A 139 9.28 -8.08 -34.22
N LEU A 140 8.04 -7.96 -33.76
CA LEU A 140 6.85 -8.02 -34.60
C LEU A 140 6.90 -6.92 -35.68
N PHE A 141 7.17 -5.67 -35.28
CA PHE A 141 7.24 -4.54 -36.22
C PHE A 141 8.45 -4.63 -37.17
N ALA A 142 9.62 -5.07 -36.69
CA ALA A 142 10.77 -5.28 -37.53
C ALA A 142 10.50 -6.33 -38.63
N THR A 143 9.86 -7.44 -38.22
CA THR A 143 9.45 -8.50 -39.16
C THR A 143 8.44 -7.98 -40.19
N ALA A 144 7.42 -7.25 -39.78
CA ALA A 144 6.43 -6.67 -40.69
C ALA A 144 7.03 -5.64 -41.66
N ALA A 145 8.08 -4.93 -41.26
CA ALA A 145 8.80 -3.98 -42.08
C ALA A 145 9.87 -4.64 -42.98
N GLY A 146 10.07 -5.95 -42.89
CA GLY A 146 11.11 -6.66 -43.66
C GLY A 146 12.54 -6.37 -43.21
N VAL A 147 12.75 -5.95 -41.98
CA VAL A 147 14.05 -5.64 -41.38
C VAL A 147 14.31 -6.50 -40.15
N LYS A 148 15.57 -6.53 -39.67
CA LYS A 148 15.91 -7.27 -38.45
C LYS A 148 16.02 -6.31 -37.26
N LEU A 149 15.56 -6.78 -36.09
CA LEU A 149 15.77 -6.06 -34.85
C LEU A 149 17.25 -6.12 -34.45
N GLY A 150 17.82 -4.96 -34.16
CA GLY A 150 19.21 -4.84 -33.71
C GLY A 150 19.33 -4.70 -32.18
N LYS A 151 20.42 -4.08 -31.74
CA LYS A 151 20.72 -3.91 -30.31
C LYS A 151 19.81 -2.87 -29.66
N VAL A 152 19.66 -3.00 -28.35
CA VAL A 152 19.01 -2.00 -27.49
C VAL A 152 19.86 -0.72 -27.48
N LEU A 153 19.22 0.42 -27.73
CA LEU A 153 19.85 1.74 -27.72
C LEU A 153 19.53 2.54 -26.45
N HIS A 154 18.29 2.36 -25.94
CA HIS A 154 17.81 3.08 -24.76
C HIS A 154 16.76 2.25 -24.03
N VAL A 155 16.75 2.34 -22.70
CA VAL A 155 15.71 1.75 -21.83
C VAL A 155 15.39 2.76 -20.75
N GLU A 156 14.10 3.00 -20.55
CA GLU A 156 13.58 3.89 -19.53
C GLU A 156 12.49 3.16 -18.71
N ASP A 157 12.62 3.18 -17.37
CA ASP A 157 11.59 2.71 -16.46
C ASP A 157 10.50 3.80 -16.38
N VAL A 158 9.29 3.50 -16.78
CA VAL A 158 8.18 4.45 -16.88
C VAL A 158 7.21 4.18 -15.74
N ASN A 159 6.76 5.22 -15.04
CA ASN A 159 5.69 5.06 -14.08
C ASN A 159 4.38 4.77 -14.84
N PRO A 160 3.76 3.58 -14.65
CA PRO A 160 2.53 3.23 -15.35
C PRO A 160 1.39 4.21 -15.12
N ASP A 161 1.33 4.85 -13.94
CA ASP A 161 0.29 5.81 -13.59
C ASP A 161 0.42 7.15 -14.34
N ASP A 162 1.64 7.47 -14.81
CA ASP A 162 1.91 8.70 -15.59
C ASP A 162 1.62 8.53 -17.08
N THR A 163 1.59 7.30 -17.60
CA THR A 163 1.36 7.06 -19.04
C THR A 163 -0.05 7.43 -19.46
N GLY A 164 -1.04 7.26 -18.61
CA GLY A 164 -2.43 7.68 -18.87
C GLY A 164 -2.62 9.20 -19.01
N ARG A 165 -1.68 10.00 -18.46
CA ARG A 165 -1.74 11.47 -18.54
C ARG A 165 -0.98 12.06 -19.72
N ARG A 166 0.08 11.40 -20.20
CA ARG A 166 0.94 11.91 -21.27
C ARG A 166 0.56 11.44 -22.67
N HIS A 167 -0.20 10.36 -22.79
CA HIS A 167 -0.61 9.79 -24.08
C HIS A 167 -2.11 9.54 -24.08
N SER A 168 -2.91 10.57 -24.19
CA SER A 168 -4.38 10.52 -24.17
C SER A 168 -5.04 9.76 -25.36
N GLY A 169 -4.30 8.96 -26.07
CA GLY A 169 -4.78 8.13 -27.17
C GLY A 169 -4.31 6.67 -27.14
N TYR A 170 -3.47 6.32 -26.20
CA TYR A 170 -2.95 4.96 -26.03
C TYR A 170 -3.45 4.41 -24.70
N ALA A 171 -4.61 3.76 -24.71
CA ALA A 171 -4.91 2.83 -23.63
C ALA A 171 -3.81 1.75 -23.68
N PRO A 172 -3.00 1.54 -22.63
CA PRO A 172 -2.13 0.37 -22.63
C PRO A 172 -3.04 -0.84 -22.83
N ASP A 173 -2.74 -1.67 -23.81
CA ASP A 173 -3.24 -3.04 -23.85
C ASP A 173 -2.71 -3.69 -22.55
N LEU A 174 -3.45 -3.51 -21.48
CA LEU A 174 -3.33 -4.34 -20.32
C LEU A 174 -3.93 -5.66 -20.77
N ASP A 175 -3.08 -6.53 -21.33
CA ASP A 175 -3.37 -7.93 -21.55
C ASP A 175 -3.57 -8.55 -20.16
N MET A 176 -4.70 -8.20 -19.55
CA MET A 176 -5.22 -8.93 -18.41
C MET A 176 -5.88 -10.15 -19.00
N SER A 177 -5.29 -11.31 -18.78
CA SER A 177 -5.99 -12.55 -19.03
C SER A 177 -7.32 -12.54 -18.26
N GLU A 178 -8.38 -13.10 -18.82
CA GLU A 178 -9.67 -13.23 -18.12
C GLU A 178 -9.48 -13.92 -16.76
N GLU A 179 -8.51 -14.84 -16.65
CA GLU A 179 -8.12 -15.46 -15.37
C GLU A 179 -7.58 -14.49 -14.33
N ASP A 180 -6.85 -13.44 -14.75
CA ASP A 180 -6.33 -12.42 -13.82
C ASP A 180 -7.44 -11.44 -13.38
N ALA A 181 -8.43 -11.21 -14.24
CA ALA A 181 -9.61 -10.42 -13.90
C ALA A 181 -10.50 -11.17 -12.90
N ASP A 182 -10.71 -12.48 -13.10
CA ASP A 182 -11.49 -13.34 -12.20
C ASP A 182 -10.81 -13.55 -10.84
N ARG A 183 -9.48 -13.69 -10.82
CA ARG A 183 -8.72 -13.74 -9.56
C ARG A 183 -8.81 -12.43 -8.75
N ALA A 184 -8.93 -11.28 -9.43
CA ALA A 184 -9.12 -10.00 -8.76
C ALA A 184 -10.46 -9.87 -8.05
N ALA A 185 -11.50 -10.45 -8.64
CA ALA A 185 -12.84 -10.48 -8.06
C ALA A 185 -12.95 -11.51 -6.92
N ALA A 186 -12.14 -12.57 -6.96
CA ALA A 186 -12.21 -13.69 -6.03
C ALA A 186 -11.39 -13.49 -4.73
N ASN A 187 -10.41 -12.58 -4.72
CA ASN A 187 -9.50 -12.40 -3.57
C ASN A 187 -9.41 -10.90 -3.18
N PRO A 188 -10.33 -10.40 -2.33
CA PRO A 188 -10.21 -9.06 -1.79
C PRO A 188 -8.93 -8.99 -0.94
N GLY A 189 -7.96 -8.18 -1.39
CA GLY A 189 -6.67 -8.00 -0.72
C GLY A 189 -5.45 -8.34 -1.57
N SER A 190 -5.62 -8.89 -2.78
CA SER A 190 -4.49 -9.13 -3.69
C SER A 190 -3.73 -7.83 -4.01
N ILE A 191 -2.41 -7.91 -4.01
CA ILE A 191 -1.53 -6.79 -4.30
C ILE A 191 -1.26 -6.76 -5.80
N VAL A 192 -1.61 -5.65 -6.44
CA VAL A 192 -1.33 -5.42 -7.85
C VAL A 192 0.02 -4.73 -7.99
N VAL A 193 0.92 -5.32 -8.76
CA VAL A 193 2.22 -4.73 -9.11
C VAL A 193 2.26 -4.53 -10.61
N ASN A 194 2.38 -3.29 -11.03
CA ASN A 194 2.48 -2.89 -12.42
C ASN A 194 3.88 -2.36 -12.71
N ALA A 195 4.43 -2.71 -13.89
CA ALA A 195 5.69 -2.16 -14.40
C ALA A 195 5.52 -1.79 -15.86
N ALA A 196 6.17 -0.71 -16.27
CA ALA A 196 6.19 -0.26 -17.65
C ALA A 196 7.58 0.19 -18.05
N VAL A 197 7.94 -0.10 -19.30
CA VAL A 197 9.25 0.19 -19.86
C VAL A 197 9.09 0.78 -21.26
N MET A 198 9.84 1.84 -21.54
CA MET A 198 10.06 2.34 -22.89
C MET A 198 11.43 1.88 -23.37
N ALA A 199 11.49 1.14 -24.48
CA ALA A 199 12.74 0.67 -25.05
C ALA A 199 12.89 1.11 -26.50
N CYS A 200 14.09 1.52 -26.87
CA CYS A 200 14.50 1.83 -28.24
C CYS A 200 15.52 0.80 -28.74
N PHE A 201 15.32 0.35 -29.95
CA PHE A 201 16.17 -0.64 -30.59
C PHE A 201 16.67 -0.11 -31.93
N SER A 202 17.86 -0.50 -32.35
CA SER A 202 18.28 -0.29 -33.73
C SER A 202 17.59 -1.29 -34.65
N ILE A 203 17.50 -0.96 -35.93
CA ILE A 203 17.04 -1.87 -36.99
C ILE A 203 18.22 -2.13 -37.94
N LEU A 204 18.24 -3.30 -38.50
CA LEU A 204 19.24 -3.75 -39.45
C LEU A 204 18.54 -4.16 -40.76
N PRO A 205 19.13 -3.87 -41.91
CA PRO A 205 18.58 -4.25 -43.22
C PRO A 205 18.47 -5.74 -43.37
#